data_201f9b1d2277c29c5e88f659ed83aaf3
#
_entry.id   201f9b1d2277c29c5e88f659ed83aaf3
#
_cell.length_a   1.000
_cell.length_b   1.000
_cell.length_c   1.000
_cell.angle_alpha   90.00
_cell.angle_beta   90.00
_cell.angle_gamma   90.00
#
_symmetry.space_group_name_H-M   'P 1'
#
loop_
_entity.id
_entity.type
_entity.pdbx_description
1 polymer ?
#
loop_
_entity_poly.entity_id
_entity_poly.type
_entity_poly.pdbx_seq_one_letter_code
_entity_poly.pdbx_strand_id
1 'polypeptide(L)'
;MSLGRALVGVGVAVAAPFGVFLYWRTRFFFRDPHRVPPADPLSVVAPADGFVTYVKRVDAGSTAFAVKKGRTIPLDEIAGVAATESGYLVGIYMSEYSVHRNRIPISGTIGMRRHRSAAPFNKSMARVGANLLTRRTPYDEGCDYILSNERLTISIEHSSGSVVTVTQIADLWVDRIVAHVAVGDTVERGEQYGMIRFGSQCDVFVPDALAETITVRPGQYVFAGESVVARSPIPVADNTSCEKER
;
A
#
# COMPACT_ATOMS: atom_id res chain seq x y z
N MET A 1 -5.47 25.08 -48.52
CA MET A 1 -4.50 24.66 -47.45
C MET A 1 -3.43 23.80 -48.14
N SER A 2 -2.15 24.20 -48.08
CA SER A 2 -1.11 23.43 -48.77
C SER A 2 -0.89 22.08 -48.08
N LEU A 3 -0.60 21.02 -48.86
CA LEU A 3 -0.34 19.66 -48.39
C LEU A 3 0.72 19.63 -47.25
N GLY A 4 1.73 20.51 -47.33
CA GLY A 4 2.72 20.66 -46.27
C GLY A 4 2.17 21.08 -44.90
N ARG A 5 1.17 21.99 -44.88
CA ARG A 5 0.53 22.38 -43.60
C ARG A 5 -0.33 21.26 -43.01
N ALA A 6 -0.96 20.45 -43.84
CA ALA A 6 -1.73 19.29 -43.40
C ALA A 6 -0.80 18.21 -42.84
N LEU A 7 0.33 17.92 -43.47
CA LEU A 7 1.34 16.94 -43.00
C LEU A 7 1.97 17.37 -41.68
N VAL A 8 2.30 18.66 -41.51
CA VAL A 8 2.81 19.20 -40.25
C VAL A 8 1.73 19.08 -39.13
N GLY A 9 0.48 19.41 -39.45
CA GLY A 9 -0.62 19.29 -38.49
C GLY A 9 -0.83 17.84 -38.01
N VAL A 10 -0.78 16.86 -38.90
CA VAL A 10 -0.87 15.43 -38.56
C VAL A 10 0.34 15.00 -37.74
N GLY A 11 1.57 15.41 -38.11
CA GLY A 11 2.77 15.12 -37.34
C GLY A 11 2.70 15.61 -35.90
N VAL A 12 2.25 16.84 -35.67
CA VAL A 12 2.05 17.41 -34.33
C VAL A 12 0.95 16.68 -33.56
N ALA A 13 -0.16 16.35 -34.22
CA ALA A 13 -1.28 15.64 -33.59
C ALA A 13 -0.92 14.24 -33.09
N VAL A 14 0.08 13.58 -33.70
CA VAL A 14 0.58 12.27 -33.24
C VAL A 14 1.74 12.42 -32.25
N ALA A 15 2.66 13.35 -32.49
CA ALA A 15 3.85 13.52 -31.65
C ALA A 15 3.52 14.05 -30.26
N ALA A 16 2.52 14.95 -30.12
CA ALA A 16 2.17 15.53 -28.83
C ALA A 16 1.60 14.50 -27.85
N PRO A 17 0.59 13.67 -28.17
CA PRO A 17 0.09 12.61 -27.29
C PRO A 17 1.19 11.58 -26.94
N PHE A 18 2.04 11.23 -27.91
CA PHE A 18 3.17 10.33 -27.67
C PHE A 18 4.18 10.92 -26.68
N GLY A 19 4.50 12.20 -26.82
CA GLY A 19 5.38 12.92 -25.89
C GLY A 19 4.79 12.99 -24.47
N VAL A 20 3.49 13.26 -24.35
CA VAL A 20 2.77 13.24 -23.06
C VAL A 20 2.80 11.85 -22.44
N PHE A 21 2.50 10.81 -23.21
CA PHE A 21 2.58 9.43 -22.74
C PHE A 21 3.99 9.05 -22.30
N LEU A 22 5.02 9.43 -23.05
CA LEU A 22 6.41 9.15 -22.70
C LEU A 22 6.83 9.88 -21.41
N TYR A 23 6.45 11.17 -21.26
CA TYR A 23 6.67 11.91 -20.05
C TYR A 23 5.98 11.27 -18.85
N TRP A 24 4.71 10.89 -19.00
CA TRP A 24 3.94 10.21 -17.95
C TRP A 24 4.63 8.90 -17.56
N ARG A 25 5.00 8.06 -18.53
CA ARG A 25 5.62 6.76 -18.30
C ARG A 25 7.02 6.83 -17.70
N THR A 26 7.82 7.83 -18.05
CA THR A 26 9.24 7.89 -17.66
C THR A 26 9.55 8.83 -16.52
N ARG A 27 8.73 9.86 -16.30
CA ARG A 27 8.96 10.89 -15.28
C ARG A 27 7.85 10.94 -14.25
N PHE A 28 6.62 11.17 -14.69
CA PHE A 28 5.49 11.37 -13.77
C PHE A 28 5.21 10.12 -12.92
N PHE A 29 5.24 8.93 -13.52
CA PHE A 29 5.00 7.66 -12.83
C PHE A 29 6.05 7.37 -11.75
N PHE A 30 7.32 7.71 -12.00
CA PHE A 30 8.44 7.45 -11.10
C PHE A 30 8.73 8.59 -10.12
N ARG A 31 7.86 9.61 -10.05
CA ARG A 31 8.06 10.72 -9.13
C ARG A 31 8.12 10.26 -7.68
N ASP A 32 8.95 10.92 -6.90
CA ASP A 32 9.10 10.71 -5.46
C ASP A 32 9.01 12.06 -4.75
N PRO A 33 7.80 12.52 -4.40
CA PRO A 33 7.63 13.76 -3.68
C PRO A 33 8.21 13.63 -2.26
N HIS A 34 8.78 14.71 -1.77
CA HIS A 34 9.20 14.78 -0.36
C HIS A 34 7.97 14.56 0.54
N ARG A 35 8.13 13.72 1.57
CA ARG A 35 7.09 13.38 2.55
C ARG A 35 7.60 13.63 3.95
N VAL A 36 6.74 14.19 4.79
CA VAL A 36 7.03 14.44 6.20
C VAL A 36 6.07 13.64 7.06
N PRO A 37 6.55 12.57 7.72
CA PRO A 37 5.70 11.82 8.63
C PRO A 37 5.16 12.70 9.76
N PRO A 38 3.97 12.40 10.30
CA PRO A 38 3.41 13.09 11.46
C PRO A 38 4.38 13.08 12.65
N ALA A 39 4.31 14.09 13.52
CA ALA A 39 5.20 14.18 14.68
C ALA A 39 4.97 13.06 15.72
N ASP A 40 3.74 12.52 15.79
CA ASP A 40 3.41 11.40 16.67
C ASP A 40 4.14 10.12 16.24
N PRO A 41 5.15 9.62 17.00
CA PRO A 41 5.97 8.49 16.60
C PRO A 41 5.22 7.16 16.59
N LEU A 42 4.11 7.05 17.33
CA LEU A 42 3.32 5.83 17.46
C LEU A 42 2.17 5.73 16.48
N SER A 43 2.01 6.74 15.60
CA SER A 43 1.03 6.66 14.53
C SER A 43 1.53 5.73 13.41
N VAL A 44 0.68 4.82 12.98
CA VAL A 44 0.90 4.00 11.77
C VAL A 44 0.47 4.81 10.56
N VAL A 45 1.37 5.08 9.62
CA VAL A 45 1.09 5.85 8.41
C VAL A 45 0.77 4.96 7.21
N ALA A 46 0.10 5.52 6.21
CA ALA A 46 -0.21 4.81 4.97
C ALA A 46 1.07 4.38 4.25
N PRO A 47 1.18 3.09 3.84
CA PRO A 47 2.35 2.61 3.11
C PRO A 47 2.32 2.96 1.62
N ALA A 48 1.22 3.48 1.11
CA ALA A 48 1.01 3.80 -0.31
C ALA A 48 0.14 5.05 -0.49
N ASP A 49 0.33 5.74 -1.62
CA ASP A 49 -0.63 6.74 -2.13
C ASP A 49 -1.80 6.02 -2.81
N GLY A 50 -3.03 6.36 -2.46
CA GLY A 50 -4.17 5.76 -3.13
C GLY A 50 -5.48 5.89 -2.39
N PHE A 51 -6.50 5.20 -2.91
CA PHE A 51 -7.82 5.16 -2.28
C PHE A 51 -7.94 3.96 -1.36
N VAL A 52 -8.39 4.18 -0.13
CA VAL A 52 -8.74 3.10 0.79
C VAL A 52 -9.93 2.34 0.20
N THR A 53 -9.75 1.05 -0.07
CA THR A 53 -10.79 0.18 -0.63
C THR A 53 -11.60 -0.50 0.44
N TYR A 54 -10.95 -0.89 1.52
CA TYR A 54 -11.57 -1.52 2.68
C TYR A 54 -10.79 -1.26 3.97
N VAL A 55 -11.52 -1.36 5.06
CA VAL A 55 -11.03 -1.49 6.43
C VAL A 55 -11.75 -2.70 7.01
N LYS A 56 -11.02 -3.77 7.32
CA LYS A 56 -11.59 -5.03 7.78
C LYS A 56 -11.02 -5.41 9.14
N ARG A 57 -11.92 -5.72 10.07
CA ARG A 57 -11.53 -6.34 11.34
C ARG A 57 -11.03 -7.77 11.09
N VAL A 58 -9.96 -8.13 11.76
CA VAL A 58 -9.36 -9.46 11.78
C VAL A 58 -9.26 -9.90 13.23
N ASP A 59 -9.85 -11.03 13.58
CA ASP A 59 -9.80 -11.58 14.93
C ASP A 59 -8.64 -12.56 15.05
N ALA A 60 -8.02 -12.63 16.24
CA ALA A 60 -6.93 -13.55 16.53
C ALA A 60 -7.33 -15.01 16.24
N GLY A 61 -6.41 -15.75 15.62
CA GLY A 61 -6.68 -17.13 15.20
C GLY A 61 -7.54 -17.27 13.96
N SER A 62 -7.99 -16.16 13.36
CA SER A 62 -8.67 -16.19 12.07
C SER A 62 -7.70 -16.66 10.99
N THR A 63 -8.03 -17.76 10.33
CA THR A 63 -7.26 -18.28 9.19
C THR A 63 -7.64 -17.60 7.89
N ALA A 64 -8.76 -16.86 7.87
CA ALA A 64 -9.28 -16.24 6.66
C ALA A 64 -10.25 -15.09 6.99
N PHE A 65 -10.37 -14.12 6.10
CA PHE A 65 -11.48 -13.16 6.16
C PHE A 65 -12.47 -13.37 5.00
N ALA A 66 -13.74 -13.09 5.28
CA ALA A 66 -14.80 -13.30 4.30
C ALA A 66 -14.75 -12.22 3.20
N VAL A 67 -14.72 -12.65 1.95
CA VAL A 67 -15.06 -11.85 0.78
C VAL A 67 -16.47 -12.21 0.36
N LYS A 68 -17.27 -11.22 -0.10
CA LYS A 68 -18.67 -11.42 -0.50
C LYS A 68 -18.84 -12.65 -1.41
N LYS A 69 -19.90 -13.44 -1.21
CA LYS A 69 -20.26 -14.72 -1.85
C LYS A 69 -19.60 -15.98 -1.25
N GLY A 70 -19.29 -15.99 0.05
CA GLY A 70 -18.81 -17.20 0.74
C GLY A 70 -17.38 -17.61 0.39
N ARG A 71 -16.62 -16.76 -0.31
CA ARG A 71 -15.18 -16.96 -0.52
C ARG A 71 -14.44 -16.40 0.67
N THR A 72 -13.53 -17.17 1.20
CA THR A 72 -12.60 -16.77 2.25
C THR A 72 -11.20 -16.63 1.66
N ILE A 73 -10.49 -15.60 2.07
CA ILE A 73 -9.09 -15.39 1.70
C ILE A 73 -8.26 -15.72 2.93
N PRO A 74 -7.35 -16.69 2.86
CA PRO A 74 -6.46 -17.01 3.96
C PRO A 74 -5.61 -15.78 4.33
N LEU A 75 -5.59 -15.45 5.62
CA LEU A 75 -4.83 -14.29 6.12
C LEU A 75 -3.33 -14.45 5.94
N ASP A 76 -2.84 -15.68 6.05
CA ASP A 76 -1.44 -16.02 5.76
C ASP A 76 -1.07 -15.70 4.30
N GLU A 77 -2.04 -15.69 3.40
CA GLU A 77 -1.83 -15.32 2.01
C GLU A 77 -1.69 -13.81 1.79
N ILE A 78 -2.32 -12.98 2.62
CA ILE A 78 -2.30 -11.52 2.49
C ILE A 78 -1.35 -10.89 3.49
N ALA A 79 -1.48 -11.26 4.77
CA ALA A 79 -0.64 -10.72 5.83
C ALA A 79 0.69 -11.47 5.99
N GLY A 80 0.90 -12.58 5.25
CA GLY A 80 2.14 -13.35 5.31
C GLY A 80 2.42 -14.05 6.64
N VAL A 81 1.58 -13.84 7.64
CA VAL A 81 1.66 -14.42 8.98
C VAL A 81 0.26 -14.91 9.33
N ALA A 82 0.17 -16.11 9.91
CA ALA A 82 -1.07 -16.49 10.59
C ALA A 82 -1.38 -15.36 11.59
N ALA A 83 -2.57 -14.79 11.54
CA ALA A 83 -2.94 -13.71 12.45
C ALA A 83 -2.96 -14.24 13.88
N THR A 84 -1.83 -14.14 14.55
CA THR A 84 -1.69 -14.49 15.96
C THR A 84 -2.35 -13.45 16.85
N GLU A 85 -2.55 -12.25 16.31
CA GLU A 85 -3.15 -11.11 17.01
C GLU A 85 -4.38 -10.60 16.25
N SER A 86 -5.33 -10.04 16.99
CA SER A 86 -6.44 -9.28 16.42
C SER A 86 -5.94 -7.93 15.91
N GLY A 87 -6.61 -7.38 14.88
CA GLY A 87 -6.21 -6.11 14.30
C GLY A 87 -7.11 -5.67 13.15
N TYR A 88 -6.59 -4.78 12.35
CA TYR A 88 -7.28 -4.25 11.17
C TYR A 88 -6.43 -4.42 9.92
N LEU A 89 -7.08 -4.89 8.86
CA LEU A 89 -6.51 -4.93 7.52
C LEU A 89 -7.07 -3.77 6.70
N VAL A 90 -6.19 -2.91 6.20
CA VAL A 90 -6.54 -1.75 5.38
C VAL A 90 -5.96 -1.94 3.99
N GLY A 91 -6.83 -1.95 2.97
CA GLY A 91 -6.44 -2.04 1.56
C GLY A 91 -6.39 -0.66 0.90
N ILE A 92 -5.32 -0.37 0.18
CA ILE A 92 -5.09 0.91 -0.50
C ILE A 92 -4.84 0.65 -1.99
N TYR A 93 -5.80 1.02 -2.83
CA TYR A 93 -5.68 0.92 -4.30
C TYR A 93 -4.92 2.10 -4.87
N MET A 94 -3.87 1.82 -5.61
CA MET A 94 -3.00 2.79 -6.27
C MET A 94 -3.41 2.92 -7.74
N SER A 95 -4.04 4.03 -8.10
CA SER A 95 -4.37 4.33 -9.50
C SER A 95 -3.11 4.72 -10.28
N GLU A 96 -3.23 4.79 -11.61
CA GLU A 96 -2.17 5.21 -12.54
C GLU A 96 -1.62 6.63 -12.25
N TYR A 97 -2.39 7.42 -11.50
CA TYR A 97 -2.04 8.79 -11.13
C TYR A 97 -1.44 8.89 -9.73
N SER A 98 -1.49 7.81 -8.94
CA SER A 98 -0.90 7.75 -7.60
C SER A 98 0.63 7.75 -7.67
N VAL A 99 1.30 8.09 -6.57
CA VAL A 99 2.74 7.83 -6.41
C VAL A 99 2.92 6.35 -6.11
N HIS A 100 3.73 5.64 -6.90
CA HIS A 100 3.92 4.20 -6.79
C HIS A 100 5.11 3.81 -5.89
N ARG A 101 5.67 4.78 -5.15
CA ARG A 101 6.68 4.56 -4.12
C ARG A 101 6.00 4.14 -2.83
N ASN A 102 6.37 2.96 -2.33
CA ASN A 102 5.83 2.46 -1.06
C ASN A 102 6.75 2.83 0.10
N ARG A 103 6.14 3.19 1.24
CA ARG A 103 6.85 3.70 2.42
C ARG A 103 6.56 2.86 3.65
N ILE A 104 7.52 2.82 4.54
CA ILE A 104 7.43 2.11 5.83
C ILE A 104 6.34 2.77 6.69
N PRO A 105 5.34 2.00 7.17
CA PRO A 105 4.24 2.56 7.94
C PRO A 105 4.58 2.87 9.41
N ILE A 106 5.57 2.18 9.98
CA ILE A 106 6.04 2.36 11.36
C ILE A 106 7.52 1.97 11.46
N SER A 107 8.31 2.64 12.30
CA SER A 107 9.71 2.28 12.51
C SER A 107 9.86 0.91 13.17
N GLY A 108 10.92 0.18 12.84
CA GLY A 108 11.18 -1.15 13.41
C GLY A 108 12.24 -1.92 12.64
N THR A 109 12.24 -3.23 12.80
CA THR A 109 13.14 -4.15 12.11
C THR A 109 12.35 -5.04 11.15
N ILE A 110 12.86 -5.28 9.95
CA ILE A 110 12.24 -6.20 8.99
C ILE A 110 12.43 -7.65 9.49
N GLY A 111 11.32 -8.24 9.98
CA GLY A 111 11.33 -9.63 10.50
C GLY A 111 11.11 -10.67 9.41
N MET A 112 10.35 -10.33 8.36
CA MET A 112 10.05 -11.24 7.26
C MET A 112 9.99 -10.50 5.92
N ARG A 113 10.43 -11.19 4.86
CA ARG A 113 10.21 -10.78 3.47
C ARG A 113 9.81 -12.02 2.66
N ARG A 114 8.58 -12.04 2.15
CA ARG A 114 8.05 -13.16 1.37
C ARG A 114 7.54 -12.67 0.01
N HIS A 115 8.04 -13.27 -1.04
CA HIS A 115 7.54 -13.06 -2.40
C HIS A 115 6.74 -14.28 -2.85
N ARG A 116 5.61 -14.03 -3.54
CA ARG A 116 4.77 -15.06 -4.14
C ARG A 116 4.43 -14.66 -5.57
N SER A 117 4.77 -15.51 -6.51
CA SER A 117 4.46 -15.30 -7.93
C SER A 117 2.97 -15.41 -8.21
N ALA A 118 2.52 -14.79 -9.29
CA ALA A 118 1.15 -14.95 -9.79
C ALA A 118 0.83 -16.41 -10.14
N ALA A 119 -0.43 -16.81 -9.96
CA ALA A 119 -0.88 -18.17 -10.28
C ALA A 119 -2.26 -18.14 -10.97
N PRO A 120 -2.34 -18.43 -12.26
CA PRO A 120 -1.25 -18.62 -13.25
C PRO A 120 -0.69 -17.31 -13.81
N PHE A 121 -1.43 -16.20 -13.65
CA PHE A 121 -1.06 -14.85 -14.10
C PHE A 121 -1.80 -13.80 -13.25
N ASN A 122 -1.33 -12.56 -13.31
CA ASN A 122 -1.99 -11.45 -12.64
C ASN A 122 -3.36 -11.16 -13.26
N LYS A 123 -4.38 -10.92 -12.43
CA LYS A 123 -5.71 -10.47 -12.84
C LYS A 123 -5.80 -8.96 -12.73
N SER A 124 -6.68 -8.36 -13.55
CA SER A 124 -6.89 -6.91 -13.57
C SER A 124 -7.62 -6.41 -12.32
N MET A 125 -7.16 -5.28 -11.81
CA MET A 125 -7.80 -4.49 -10.74
C MET A 125 -8.75 -3.39 -11.28
N ALA A 126 -9.01 -3.34 -12.58
CA ALA A 126 -9.84 -2.29 -13.21
C ALA A 126 -11.24 -2.18 -12.57
N ARG A 127 -11.77 -3.28 -12.01
CA ARG A 127 -13.06 -3.29 -11.33
C ARG A 127 -13.04 -2.45 -10.04
N VAL A 128 -11.95 -2.46 -9.30
CA VAL A 128 -11.77 -1.60 -8.11
C VAL A 128 -11.82 -0.14 -8.52
N GLY A 129 -11.06 0.24 -9.55
CA GLY A 129 -11.08 1.60 -10.10
C GLY A 129 -12.47 2.02 -10.54
N ALA A 130 -13.21 1.15 -11.26
CA ALA A 130 -14.59 1.41 -11.67
C ALA A 130 -15.55 1.56 -10.48
N ASN A 131 -15.43 0.72 -9.44
CA ASN A 131 -16.23 0.82 -8.23
C ASN A 131 -15.96 2.14 -7.48
N LEU A 132 -14.69 2.57 -7.39
CA LEU A 132 -14.31 3.84 -6.79
C LEU A 132 -14.87 5.03 -7.56
N LEU A 133 -14.74 5.05 -8.89
CA LEU A 133 -15.28 6.10 -9.77
C LEU A 133 -16.81 6.23 -9.66
N THR A 134 -17.50 5.09 -9.60
CA THR A 134 -18.96 5.04 -9.51
C THR A 134 -19.49 5.07 -8.08
N ARG A 135 -18.62 5.16 -7.07
CA ARG A 135 -18.94 5.10 -5.63
C ARG A 135 -19.73 3.85 -5.24
N ARG A 136 -19.50 2.74 -5.94
CA ARG A 136 -20.19 1.47 -5.69
C ARG A 136 -19.47 0.69 -4.58
N THR A 137 -20.07 0.65 -3.41
CA THR A 137 -19.54 -0.09 -2.26
C THR A 137 -20.14 -1.50 -2.16
N PRO A 138 -19.37 -2.48 -1.63
CA PRO A 138 -17.97 -2.38 -1.24
C PRO A 138 -17.03 -2.30 -2.46
N TYR A 139 -15.98 -1.48 -2.37
CA TYR A 139 -15.06 -1.23 -3.49
C TYR A 139 -14.27 -2.46 -3.90
N ASP A 140 -14.07 -3.41 -2.98
CA ASP A 140 -13.41 -4.70 -3.20
C ASP A 140 -14.36 -5.80 -3.73
N GLU A 141 -15.58 -5.45 -4.15
CA GLU A 141 -16.51 -6.44 -4.71
C GLU A 141 -15.97 -7.05 -6.00
N GLY A 142 -15.83 -8.39 -6.01
CA GLY A 142 -15.32 -9.13 -7.15
C GLY A 142 -13.80 -9.08 -7.33
N CYS A 143 -13.05 -8.78 -6.28
CA CYS A 143 -11.60 -8.65 -6.28
C CYS A 143 -10.90 -10.00 -6.06
N ASP A 144 -10.99 -10.90 -7.05
CA ASP A 144 -10.34 -12.22 -7.02
C ASP A 144 -8.80 -12.13 -7.16
N TYR A 145 -8.26 -10.97 -7.51
CA TYR A 145 -6.83 -10.74 -7.73
C TYR A 145 -5.99 -10.94 -6.45
N ILE A 146 -6.58 -10.69 -5.27
CA ILE A 146 -5.89 -10.86 -3.99
C ILE A 146 -5.36 -12.28 -3.83
N LEU A 147 -6.04 -13.29 -4.38
CA LEU A 147 -5.64 -14.71 -4.30
C LEU A 147 -4.63 -15.13 -5.37
N SER A 148 -4.69 -14.51 -6.56
CA SER A 148 -3.97 -15.01 -7.74
C SER A 148 -2.79 -14.15 -8.14
N ASN A 149 -2.78 -12.85 -7.76
CA ASN A 149 -1.77 -11.93 -8.25
C ASN A 149 -0.45 -12.05 -7.48
N GLU A 150 0.62 -11.70 -8.18
CA GLU A 150 1.95 -11.57 -7.59
C GLU A 150 1.89 -10.62 -6.39
N ARG A 151 2.57 -11.00 -5.32
CA ARG A 151 2.63 -10.21 -4.10
C ARG A 151 3.97 -10.32 -3.40
N LEU A 152 4.32 -9.25 -2.70
CA LEU A 152 5.47 -9.20 -1.82
C LEU A 152 5.02 -8.67 -0.46
N THR A 153 5.22 -9.48 0.57
CA THR A 153 4.88 -9.16 1.95
C THR A 153 6.14 -8.95 2.77
N ILE A 154 6.16 -7.88 3.56
CA ILE A 154 7.16 -7.64 4.60
C ILE A 154 6.46 -7.57 5.96
N SER A 155 7.12 -8.04 7.02
CA SER A 155 6.73 -7.74 8.40
C SER A 155 7.74 -6.78 9.02
N ILE A 156 7.23 -5.88 9.86
CA ILE A 156 8.00 -4.88 10.59
C ILE A 156 7.75 -5.11 12.07
N GLU A 157 8.78 -5.53 12.78
CA GLU A 157 8.77 -5.74 14.21
C GLU A 157 9.05 -4.42 14.91
N HIS A 158 8.01 -3.85 15.52
CA HIS A 158 8.11 -2.60 16.26
C HIS A 158 8.70 -2.83 17.66
N SER A 159 9.33 -1.83 18.25
CA SER A 159 9.96 -1.90 19.59
C SER A 159 8.99 -2.27 20.73
N SER A 160 7.68 -2.12 20.54
CA SER A 160 6.66 -2.59 21.48
C SER A 160 6.43 -4.11 21.46
N GLY A 161 7.08 -4.86 20.55
CA GLY A 161 6.84 -6.27 20.30
C GLY A 161 5.71 -6.56 19.31
N SER A 162 4.97 -5.54 18.86
CA SER A 162 3.90 -5.69 17.87
C SER A 162 4.46 -5.80 16.45
N VAL A 163 3.77 -6.53 15.58
CA VAL A 163 4.19 -6.76 14.19
C VAL A 163 3.19 -6.15 13.21
N VAL A 164 3.65 -5.19 12.42
CA VAL A 164 2.89 -4.63 11.31
C VAL A 164 3.30 -5.32 10.02
N THR A 165 2.33 -5.76 9.21
CA THR A 165 2.62 -6.36 7.91
C THR A 165 2.16 -5.48 6.77
N VAL A 166 2.97 -5.42 5.70
CA VAL A 166 2.62 -4.69 4.47
C VAL A 166 2.73 -5.65 3.30
N THR A 167 1.68 -5.72 2.49
CA THR A 167 1.63 -6.57 1.30
C THR A 167 1.41 -5.73 0.06
N GLN A 168 2.37 -5.73 -0.82
CA GLN A 168 2.29 -5.18 -2.17
C GLN A 168 1.64 -6.23 -3.09
N ILE A 169 0.60 -5.85 -3.85
CA ILE A 169 -0.14 -6.72 -4.76
C ILE A 169 -0.12 -6.11 -6.15
N ALA A 170 0.35 -6.88 -7.13
CA ALA A 170 0.48 -6.46 -8.52
C ALA A 170 -0.86 -6.50 -9.27
N ASP A 171 -1.09 -5.56 -10.21
CA ASP A 171 -2.16 -5.63 -11.22
C ASP A 171 -1.70 -6.44 -12.45
N LEU A 172 -2.60 -6.70 -13.39
CA LEU A 172 -2.38 -7.43 -14.64
C LEU A 172 -1.16 -6.92 -15.43
N TRP A 173 -0.96 -5.61 -15.47
CA TRP A 173 0.09 -4.95 -16.26
C TRP A 173 1.36 -4.65 -15.47
N VAL A 174 1.49 -5.22 -14.27
CA VAL A 174 2.68 -5.00 -13.44
C VAL A 174 3.87 -5.75 -14.05
N ASP A 175 4.92 -4.97 -14.31
CA ASP A 175 6.22 -5.49 -14.77
C ASP A 175 7.02 -6.07 -13.58
N ARG A 176 6.95 -5.42 -12.42
CA ARG A 176 7.73 -5.84 -11.25
C ARG A 176 7.26 -5.20 -9.93
N ILE A 177 7.20 -6.03 -8.89
CA ILE A 177 7.24 -5.56 -7.49
C ILE A 177 8.70 -5.46 -7.07
N VAL A 178 9.11 -4.29 -6.55
CA VAL A 178 10.47 -4.04 -6.08
C VAL A 178 10.42 -3.67 -4.60
N ALA A 179 11.23 -4.36 -3.78
CA ALA A 179 11.51 -3.97 -2.41
C ALA A 179 13.02 -3.93 -2.19
N HIS A 180 13.49 -2.87 -1.56
CA HIS A 180 14.91 -2.58 -1.32
C HIS A 180 15.36 -2.98 0.08
N VAL A 181 14.47 -3.60 0.87
CA VAL A 181 14.74 -4.03 2.24
C VAL A 181 14.99 -5.53 2.32
N ALA A 182 15.85 -5.94 3.26
CA ALA A 182 16.15 -7.31 3.60
C ALA A 182 15.73 -7.61 5.06
N VAL A 183 15.58 -8.89 5.39
CA VAL A 183 15.34 -9.32 6.78
C VAL A 183 16.53 -8.90 7.65
N GLY A 184 16.25 -8.30 8.80
CA GLY A 184 17.23 -7.73 9.72
C GLY A 184 17.52 -6.25 9.53
N ASP A 185 17.05 -5.63 8.43
CA ASP A 185 17.22 -4.18 8.24
C ASP A 185 16.39 -3.39 9.26
N THR A 186 17.01 -2.37 9.85
CA THR A 186 16.31 -1.35 10.65
C THR A 186 15.76 -0.29 9.70
N VAL A 187 14.48 0.04 9.84
CA VAL A 187 13.76 0.95 8.95
C VAL A 187 13.02 2.04 9.72
N GLU A 188 12.95 3.22 9.12
CA GLU A 188 12.28 4.37 9.70
C GLU A 188 10.90 4.60 9.08
N ARG A 189 9.94 5.06 9.88
CA ARG A 189 8.60 5.44 9.42
C ARG A 189 8.67 6.52 8.34
N GLY A 190 7.95 6.29 7.22
CA GLY A 190 7.96 7.18 6.07
C GLY A 190 9.12 6.94 5.09
N GLU A 191 10.11 6.13 5.47
CA GLU A 191 11.19 5.71 4.57
C GLU A 191 10.66 4.92 3.38
N GLN A 192 11.24 5.14 2.20
CA GLN A 192 10.87 4.39 1.01
C GLN A 192 11.48 2.98 1.07
N TYR A 193 10.65 1.94 1.01
CA TYR A 193 11.13 0.56 0.99
C TYR A 193 10.94 -0.15 -0.35
N GLY A 194 10.12 0.40 -1.24
CA GLY A 194 9.84 -0.31 -2.49
C GLY A 194 8.97 0.47 -3.47
N MET A 195 8.57 -0.24 -4.52
CA MET A 195 7.77 0.30 -5.59
C MET A 195 7.00 -0.82 -6.30
N ILE A 196 5.78 -0.54 -6.75
CA ILE A 196 5.03 -1.40 -7.67
C ILE A 196 4.88 -0.65 -8.99
N ARG A 197 5.29 -1.29 -10.11
CA ARG A 197 5.21 -0.66 -11.43
C ARG A 197 3.86 -0.99 -12.07
N PHE A 198 3.05 0.04 -12.31
CA PHE A 198 1.72 0.04 -12.97
C PHE A 198 0.63 -0.70 -12.19
N GLY A 199 -0.45 0.01 -11.85
CA GLY A 199 -1.69 -0.44 -11.22
C GLY A 199 -1.48 -1.43 -10.06
N SER A 200 -1.95 -1.15 -8.88
CA SER A 200 -1.57 -1.99 -7.76
C SER A 200 -2.42 -1.72 -6.52
N GLN A 201 -2.27 -2.60 -5.56
CA GLN A 201 -2.82 -2.43 -4.23
C GLN A 201 -1.72 -2.65 -3.20
N CYS A 202 -1.80 -1.92 -2.10
CA CYS A 202 -0.95 -2.12 -0.94
C CYS A 202 -1.83 -2.31 0.28
N ASP A 203 -1.73 -3.47 0.91
CA ASP A 203 -2.46 -3.79 2.13
C ASP A 203 -1.56 -3.60 3.34
N VAL A 204 -2.11 -3.06 4.42
CA VAL A 204 -1.42 -2.99 5.71
C VAL A 204 -2.28 -3.63 6.80
N PHE A 205 -1.71 -4.58 7.52
CA PHE A 205 -2.29 -5.13 8.74
C PHE A 205 -1.66 -4.43 9.94
N VAL A 206 -2.53 -3.89 10.80
CA VAL A 206 -2.14 -3.20 12.02
C VAL A 206 -2.78 -3.94 13.20
N PRO A 207 -1.97 -4.51 14.13
CA PRO A 207 -2.50 -5.19 15.31
C PRO A 207 -3.16 -4.20 16.29
N ASP A 208 -4.08 -4.69 17.10
CA ASP A 208 -4.84 -3.88 18.08
C ASP A 208 -3.95 -3.08 19.02
N ALA A 209 -2.81 -3.64 19.40
CA ALA A 209 -1.84 -2.95 20.25
C ALA A 209 -1.33 -1.62 19.65
N LEU A 210 -1.40 -1.46 18.31
CA LEU A 210 -1.03 -0.25 17.57
C LEU A 210 -2.24 0.44 16.92
N ALA A 211 -3.46 -0.01 17.17
CA ALA A 211 -4.68 0.45 16.49
C ALA A 211 -5.84 0.68 17.46
N GLU A 212 -5.65 1.55 18.48
CA GLU A 212 -6.77 2.02 19.32
C GLU A 212 -7.84 2.69 18.45
N THR A 213 -7.42 3.46 17.46
CA THR A 213 -8.32 4.13 16.53
C THR A 213 -7.83 4.00 15.11
N ILE A 214 -8.69 3.48 14.23
CA ILE A 214 -8.49 3.57 12.78
C ILE A 214 -9.02 4.93 12.30
N THR A 215 -8.16 5.69 11.64
CA THR A 215 -8.45 7.09 11.25
C THR A 215 -8.86 7.23 9.79
N VAL A 216 -8.84 6.15 9.03
CA VAL A 216 -9.18 6.13 7.60
C VAL A 216 -10.48 5.36 7.35
N ARG A 217 -11.12 5.65 6.21
CA ARG A 217 -12.37 5.00 5.79
C ARG A 217 -12.35 4.67 4.30
N PRO A 218 -13.11 3.64 3.86
CA PRO A 218 -13.25 3.32 2.44
C PRO A 218 -13.67 4.52 1.60
N GLY A 219 -13.02 4.69 0.43
CA GLY A 219 -13.23 5.83 -0.47
C GLY A 219 -12.36 7.06 -0.18
N GLN A 220 -11.67 7.11 0.95
CA GLN A 220 -10.73 8.19 1.29
C GLN A 220 -9.43 8.01 0.51
N TYR A 221 -8.87 9.12 -0.01
CA TYR A 221 -7.51 9.13 -0.56
C TYR A 221 -6.50 9.38 0.55
N VAL A 222 -5.40 8.62 0.54
CA VAL A 222 -4.32 8.71 1.52
C VAL A 222 -2.98 8.90 0.82
N PHE A 223 -2.01 9.49 1.54
CA PHE A 223 -0.67 9.76 1.07
C PHE A 223 0.35 8.92 1.85
N ALA A 224 1.20 8.19 1.13
CA ALA A 224 2.24 7.35 1.71
C ALA A 224 3.18 8.14 2.62
N GLY A 225 3.42 7.63 3.82
CA GLY A 225 4.31 8.26 4.80
C GLY A 225 3.74 9.47 5.54
N GLU A 226 2.56 9.99 5.15
CA GLU A 226 1.96 11.19 5.74
C GLU A 226 0.59 10.94 6.37
N SER A 227 -0.32 10.24 5.65
CA SER A 227 -1.66 9.98 6.18
C SER A 227 -1.61 8.97 7.30
N VAL A 228 -2.12 9.32 8.47
CA VAL A 228 -2.27 8.39 9.59
C VAL A 228 -3.36 7.38 9.25
N VAL A 229 -3.07 6.09 9.40
CA VAL A 229 -4.02 4.97 9.23
C VAL A 229 -4.56 4.53 10.57
N ALA A 230 -3.68 4.45 11.58
CA ALA A 230 -4.04 4.06 12.93
C ALA A 230 -3.24 4.86 13.96
N ARG A 231 -3.82 5.02 15.14
CA ARG A 231 -3.17 5.60 16.32
C ARG A 231 -3.10 4.57 17.44
N SER A 232 -1.93 4.47 18.05
CA SER A 232 -1.69 3.57 19.17
C SER A 232 -2.19 4.17 20.50
N PRO A 233 -2.65 3.33 21.42
CA PRO A 233 -2.98 3.74 22.79
C PRO A 233 -1.73 3.91 23.69
N ILE A 234 -0.56 3.42 23.24
CA ILE A 234 0.64 3.36 24.09
C ILE A 234 1.22 4.78 24.24
N PRO A 235 1.25 5.35 25.46
CA PRO A 235 1.96 6.61 25.70
C PRO A 235 3.45 6.42 25.40
N VAL A 236 4.07 7.42 24.80
CA VAL A 236 5.54 7.48 24.72
C VAL A 236 6.06 7.45 26.16
N ALA A 237 6.84 6.43 26.53
CA ALA A 237 7.61 6.46 27.75
C ALA A 237 8.54 7.68 27.65
N ASP A 238 8.25 8.70 28.46
CA ASP A 238 9.04 9.93 28.53
C ASP A 238 10.44 9.54 29.04
N ASN A 239 11.40 9.44 28.14
CA ASN A 239 12.81 9.17 28.47
C ASN A 239 13.51 10.40 29.10
N THR A 240 12.74 11.34 29.67
CA THR A 240 13.28 12.56 30.31
C THR A 240 13.69 12.38 31.77
N SER A 241 13.67 11.15 32.32
CA SER A 241 14.03 10.93 33.74
C SER A 241 15.45 10.44 34.01
N CYS A 242 16.41 10.59 33.06
CA CYS A 242 17.79 10.13 33.29
C CYS A 242 18.84 11.26 33.34
N GLU A 243 18.47 12.52 33.61
CA GLU A 243 19.44 13.63 33.78
C GLU A 243 19.14 14.49 35.01
N LYS A 244 19.01 13.86 36.18
CA LYS A 244 19.12 14.59 37.46
C LYS A 244 19.62 13.65 38.56
N GLU A 245 20.90 13.25 38.45
CA GLU A 245 21.71 12.90 39.62
C GLU A 245 23.19 12.84 39.18
N ARG A 246 23.82 14.01 39.11
CA ARG A 246 25.28 14.19 39.34
C ARG A 246 25.53 15.61 39.82
#